data_350db4f7cb7c1d4d71d0b7bd2a886f0d
#
_entry.id   350db4f7cb7c1d4d71d0b7bd2a886f0d
#
_cell.length_a   1.000
_cell.length_b   1.000
_cell.length_c   1.000
_cell.angle_alpha   90.00
_cell.angle_beta   90.00
_cell.angle_gamma   90.00
#
_symmetry.space_group_name_H-M   'P 1'
#
loop_
_entity.id
_entity.type
_entity.pdbx_description
1 polymer ?
#
loop_
_entity_poly.entity_id
_entity_poly.type
_entity_poly.pdbx_seq_one_letter_code
_entity_poly.pdbx_strand_id
1 'polypeptide(L)' 'SYAQKRYLASLAIRLGWTEEDGSLNEKRLNGFCRSQYSTLYWTGLTRSKASKAIEALKTMVEREESA' A
#
# COMPACT_ATOMS: atom_id res chain seq x y z
N SER A 1 -2.94 12.14 4.12
CA SER A 1 -4.30 12.63 3.86
C SER A 1 -5.23 11.48 3.49
N TYR A 2 -6.51 11.75 3.51
CA TYR A 2 -7.52 10.75 3.16
C TYR A 2 -7.35 10.28 1.70
N ALA A 3 -7.08 11.21 0.81
CA ALA A 3 -6.87 10.89 -0.61
C ALA A 3 -5.65 9.98 -0.81
N GLN A 4 -4.56 10.24 -0.10
CA GLN A 4 -3.38 9.39 -0.14
C GLN A 4 -3.70 7.98 0.35
N LYS A 5 -4.44 7.87 1.45
CA LYS A 5 -4.79 6.57 2.01
C LYS A 5 -5.66 5.75 1.06
N ARG A 6 -6.64 6.40 0.43
CA ARG A 6 -7.48 5.72 -0.56
C ARG A 6 -6.67 5.21 -1.74
N TYR A 7 -5.76 6.04 -2.24
CA TYR A 7 -4.92 5.66 -3.37
C TYR A 7 -3.98 4.52 -3.00
N LEU A 8 -3.37 4.61 -1.83
CA LEU A 8 -2.47 3.56 -1.36
C LEU A 8 -3.20 2.21 -1.25
N ALA A 9 -4.39 2.21 -0.66
CA ALA A 9 -5.20 0.99 -0.53
C ALA A 9 -5.55 0.43 -1.92
N SER A 10 -5.91 1.29 -2.86
CA SER A 10 -6.23 0.90 -4.23
C SER A 10 -5.04 0.21 -4.90
N LEU A 11 -3.84 0.74 -4.73
CA LEU A 11 -2.62 0.14 -5.30
C LEU A 11 -2.34 -1.22 -4.68
N ALA A 12 -2.50 -1.34 -3.37
CA ALA A 12 -2.30 -2.61 -2.67
C ALA A 12 -3.27 -3.68 -3.18
N ILE A 13 -4.53 -3.31 -3.39
CA ILE A 13 -5.54 -4.20 -3.94
C ILE A 13 -5.13 -4.65 -5.36
N ARG A 14 -4.65 -3.73 -6.18
CA ARG A 14 -4.20 -4.06 -7.53
C ARG A 14 -3.02 -5.03 -7.51
N LEU A 15 -2.19 -4.99 -6.47
CA LEU A 15 -1.09 -5.93 -6.31
C LEU A 15 -1.54 -7.31 -5.83
N GLY A 16 -2.82 -7.47 -5.54
CA GLY A 16 -3.34 -8.74 -5.04
C GLY A 16 -3.20 -8.89 -3.53
N TRP A 17 -2.93 -7.79 -2.81
CA TRP A 17 -2.86 -7.82 -1.35
C TRP A 17 -4.28 -7.74 -0.79
N THR A 18 -5.04 -8.80 -1.02
CA THR A 18 -6.47 -8.84 -0.73
C THR A 18 -6.85 -10.08 0.05
N GLU A 19 -7.99 -9.99 0.73
CA GLU A 19 -8.65 -11.12 1.35
C GLU A 19 -9.39 -11.91 0.26
N GLU A 20 -9.99 -13.04 0.63
CA GLU A 20 -10.72 -13.88 -0.33
C GLU A 20 -11.87 -13.15 -1.01
N ASP A 21 -12.50 -12.21 -0.30
CA ASP A 21 -13.61 -11.43 -0.84
C ASP A 21 -13.18 -10.23 -1.69
N GLY A 22 -11.88 -10.06 -1.89
CA GLY A 22 -11.34 -8.96 -2.68
C GLY A 22 -11.07 -7.67 -1.92
N SER A 23 -11.41 -7.62 -0.63
CA SER A 23 -11.12 -6.45 0.19
C SER A 23 -9.63 -6.40 0.54
N LEU A 24 -9.16 -5.21 0.95
CA LEU A 24 -7.76 -5.02 1.30
C LEU A 24 -7.32 -5.94 2.43
N ASN A 25 -6.21 -6.62 2.24
CA ASN A 25 -5.55 -7.37 3.32
C ASN A 25 -4.68 -6.38 4.09
N GLU A 26 -5.24 -5.80 5.15
CA GLU A 26 -4.56 -4.77 5.93
C GLU A 26 -3.30 -5.30 6.61
N LYS A 27 -3.32 -6.54 7.04
CA LYS A 27 -2.16 -7.16 7.69
C LYS A 27 -0.96 -7.16 6.76
N ARG A 28 -1.17 -7.46 5.49
CA ARG A 28 -0.09 -7.47 4.51
C ARG A 28 0.44 -6.06 4.25
N LEU A 29 -0.47 -5.08 4.08
CA LEU A 29 -0.06 -3.70 3.87
C LEU A 29 0.65 -3.14 5.10
N ASN A 30 0.14 -3.46 6.31
CA ASN A 30 0.80 -3.06 7.56
C ASN A 30 2.20 -3.65 7.64
N GLY A 31 2.38 -4.91 7.24
CA GLY A 31 3.69 -5.56 7.22
C GLY A 31 4.68 -4.82 6.33
N PHE A 32 4.23 -4.40 5.15
CA PHE A 32 5.03 -3.62 4.24
C PHE A 32 5.44 -2.27 4.88
N CYS A 33 4.49 -1.57 5.51
CA CYS A 33 4.75 -0.28 6.14
C CYS A 33 5.71 -0.42 7.33
N ARG A 34 5.58 -1.50 8.07
CA ARG A 34 6.46 -1.79 9.21
C ARG A 34 7.89 -2.01 8.74
N SER A 35 8.04 -2.81 7.69
CA SER A 35 9.35 -3.15 7.13
C SER A 35 10.04 -1.95 6.48
N GLN A 36 9.30 -1.14 5.72
CA GLN A 36 9.90 -0.10 4.89
C GLN A 36 9.90 1.28 5.54
N TYR A 37 8.95 1.56 6.42
CA TYR A 37 8.76 2.91 6.95
C TYR A 37 8.68 2.95 8.46
N SER A 38 8.95 1.84 9.14
CA SER A 38 8.94 1.75 10.62
C SER A 38 7.62 2.27 11.20
N THR A 39 6.52 1.96 10.52
CA THR A 39 5.18 2.40 10.92
C THR A 39 4.31 1.16 11.12
N LEU A 40 3.72 1.01 12.31
CA LEU A 40 2.96 -0.20 12.66
C LEU A 40 1.74 -0.43 11.78
N TYR A 41 1.02 0.65 11.45
CA TYR A 41 -0.22 0.55 10.69
C TYR A 41 -0.17 1.49 9.50
N TRP A 42 -0.63 1.01 8.34
CA TRP A 42 -0.62 1.81 7.12
C TRP A 42 -1.44 3.11 7.26
N THR A 43 -2.49 3.08 8.11
CA THR A 43 -3.31 4.27 8.36
C THR A 43 -2.57 5.33 9.17
N GLY A 44 -1.47 4.95 9.80
CA GLY A 44 -0.65 5.87 10.60
C GLY A 44 0.50 6.50 9.85
N LEU A 45 0.64 6.24 8.55
CA LEU A 45 1.71 6.83 7.76
C LEU A 45 1.58 8.35 7.73
N THR A 46 2.71 9.04 7.94
CA THR A 46 2.75 10.49 7.74
C THR A 46 2.56 10.79 6.26
N ARG A 47 2.26 12.05 5.94
CA ARG A 47 2.10 12.46 4.54
C ARG A 47 3.36 12.11 3.73
N SER A 48 4.54 12.36 4.27
CA SER A 48 5.80 12.07 3.62
C SER A 48 5.98 10.57 3.37
N LYS A 49 5.74 9.75 4.40
CA LYS A 49 5.86 8.29 4.27
C LYS A 49 4.79 7.72 3.34
N ALA A 50 3.57 8.25 3.40
CA ALA A 50 2.51 7.82 2.50
C ALA A 50 2.87 8.10 1.05
N SER A 51 3.46 9.26 0.78
CA SER A 51 3.92 9.62 -0.56
C SER A 51 4.95 8.62 -1.08
N LYS A 52 5.90 8.25 -0.25
CA LYS A 52 6.93 7.26 -0.60
C LYS A 52 6.33 5.87 -0.83
N ALA A 53 5.39 5.49 0.02
CA ALA A 53 4.72 4.19 -0.12
C ALA A 53 3.92 4.12 -1.42
N ILE A 54 3.23 5.19 -1.78
CA ILE A 54 2.48 5.27 -3.03
C ILE A 54 3.42 5.08 -4.22
N GLU A 55 4.56 5.77 -4.23
CA GLU A 55 5.52 5.64 -5.33
C GLU A 55 6.08 4.23 -5.42
N ALA A 56 6.37 3.62 -4.28
CA ALA A 56 6.87 2.24 -4.25
C ALA A 56 5.83 1.26 -4.80
N LEU A 57 4.58 1.37 -4.37
CA LEU A 57 3.53 0.48 -4.85
C LEU A 57 3.18 0.73 -6.31
N LYS A 58 3.22 1.98 -6.77
CA LYS A 58 3.03 2.29 -8.20
C LYS A 58 4.06 1.56 -9.04
N THR A 59 5.31 1.60 -8.64
CA THR A 59 6.39 0.90 -9.35
C THR A 59 6.13 -0.60 -9.40
N MET A 60 5.71 -1.19 -8.29
CA MET A 60 5.38 -2.61 -8.25
C MET A 60 4.22 -2.96 -9.18
N VAL A 61 3.17 -2.16 -9.19
CA VAL A 61 2.02 -2.36 -10.08
C VAL A 61 2.47 -2.30 -11.54
N GLU A 62 3.27 -1.29 -11.89
CA GLU A 62 3.75 -1.12 -13.26
C GLU A 62 4.58 -2.31 -13.70
N ARG A 63 5.44 -2.84 -12.83
CA ARG A 63 6.25 -4.02 -13.14
C ARG A 63 5.40 -5.26 -13.38
N GLU A 64 4.36 -5.46 -12.56
CA GLU A 64 3.48 -6.61 -12.73
C GLU A 64 2.65 -6.49 -14.01
N GLU A 65 2.18 -5.29 -14.33
CA GLU A 65 1.36 -5.08 -15.52
C GLU A 65 2.17 -5.12 -16.80
N SER A 66 3.48 -4.91 -16.70
CA SER A 66 4.39 -4.96 -17.87
C SER A 66 4.99 -6.34 -18.10
N ALA A 67 4.83 -7.25 -17.16
CA ALA A 67 5.43 -8.58 -17.22
C ALA A 67 4.71 -9.52 -18.19
#